data_0c7055ae80fb1a7e62ab7b5eda9e1af4
#
_entry.id   0c7055ae80fb1a7e62ab7b5eda9e1af4
#
_cell.length_a   1.000
_cell.length_b   1.000
_cell.length_c   1.000
_cell.angle_alpha   90.00
_cell.angle_beta   90.00
_cell.angle_gamma   90.00
#
_symmetry.space_group_name_H-M   'P 1'
#
loop_
_entity.id
_entity.type
_entity.pdbx_description
1 polymer ?
#
loop_
_entity_poly.entity_id
_entity_poly.type
_entity_poly.pdbx_seq_one_letter_code
_entity_poly.pdbx_strand_id
1 'polypeptide(L)'
;MPDSAEIQSIKPSDAKSWSLCARRVWLDNKGGFDLTPIEDDFEQLVIELGLAHEQAILERLSSTMDVHTATSPDDTRRLIDERVPVIYQAQLVSEQERIIGLPDFLILHESGEYQAADAKLALSEEKKEIQVQLGIYRRLLASQLPAIVFLGDGEQAHIGDEANPTANQFITEMGELLSAREEPLVRYSHSKCRACPYYTYCKPGFEEKEELSLLYGIQGRAANGLEAVGINTITQLATTDPSGIPDVPYLKGPEKKKRAVLQAKSYLTGEVFQLSPLTLPEGHWIHFDIEDNPLTGTGDKHVYLWGFLVPDYGQDDFEYVWTDHDEDDEQSWLQFLAQIEEYRRRYPNLILAHYSSHERTTIRTYAKRYDMEDNPTVVYLLGDESPLFDLQRPVLDSLVLPLQGYGLKDICKHEDLVNFQWRDEDSGSQWSVVQFNRFLAESDPQLRASLKSEILGYNRDDVTATRRLEEWLRQNFMRS
;
A
#
# COMPACT_ATOMS: atom_id res chain seq x y z
N MET A 1 -23.82 -35.51 -20.07
CA MET A 1 -24.44 -34.53 -19.18
C MET A 1 -23.27 -33.73 -18.62
N PRO A 2 -23.20 -32.42 -18.83
CA PRO A 2 -22.13 -31.65 -18.23
C PRO A 2 -22.38 -31.60 -16.71
N ASP A 3 -21.31 -31.84 -15.95
CA ASP A 3 -21.23 -31.75 -14.52
C ASP A 3 -22.00 -30.54 -13.98
N SER A 4 -22.82 -30.79 -12.97
CA SER A 4 -23.33 -29.73 -12.11
C SER A 4 -22.13 -29.03 -11.48
N ALA A 5 -21.67 -27.94 -12.07
CA ALA A 5 -20.69 -27.07 -11.44
C ALA A 5 -21.25 -26.78 -10.04
N GLU A 6 -20.58 -27.25 -9.00
CA GLU A 6 -20.86 -26.85 -7.62
C GLU A 6 -20.84 -25.33 -7.59
N ILE A 7 -22.00 -24.74 -7.32
CA ILE A 7 -22.09 -23.28 -7.28
C ILE A 7 -21.37 -22.86 -6.02
N GLN A 8 -20.23 -22.19 -6.20
CA GLN A 8 -19.36 -21.77 -5.10
C GLN A 8 -20.11 -20.84 -4.12
N SER A 9 -19.79 -20.96 -2.85
CA SER A 9 -20.32 -20.10 -1.80
C SER A 9 -19.59 -18.77 -1.74
N ILE A 10 -20.34 -17.72 -1.42
CA ILE A 10 -19.77 -16.38 -1.16
C ILE A 10 -19.10 -16.41 0.22
N LYS A 11 -17.85 -15.98 0.28
CA LYS A 11 -17.09 -15.86 1.53
C LYS A 11 -16.84 -14.39 1.83
N PRO A 12 -17.22 -13.88 3.00
CA PRO A 12 -16.93 -12.50 3.39
C PRO A 12 -15.44 -12.16 3.38
N SER A 13 -14.55 -13.13 3.60
CA SER A 13 -13.08 -12.98 3.47
C SER A 13 -12.64 -12.58 2.07
N ASP A 14 -13.41 -12.87 1.02
CA ASP A 14 -13.09 -12.47 -0.36
C ASP A 14 -13.27 -10.94 -0.57
N ALA A 15 -13.78 -10.21 0.43
CA ALA A 15 -13.98 -8.76 0.37
C ALA A 15 -12.68 -7.98 0.06
N LYS A 16 -11.52 -8.47 0.51
CA LYS A 16 -10.21 -7.89 0.16
C LYS A 16 -9.97 -8.00 -1.35
N SER A 17 -10.08 -9.19 -1.93
CA SER A 17 -9.92 -9.40 -3.39
C SER A 17 -10.98 -8.64 -4.19
N TRP A 18 -12.23 -8.63 -3.75
CA TRP A 18 -13.31 -7.88 -4.37
C TRP A 18 -13.04 -6.37 -4.42
N SER A 19 -12.52 -5.79 -3.34
CA SER A 19 -12.18 -4.35 -3.28
C SER A 19 -11.03 -3.98 -4.20
N LEU A 20 -10.21 -4.95 -4.58
CA LEU A 20 -9.06 -4.76 -5.45
C LEU A 20 -9.40 -4.92 -6.93
N CYS A 21 -10.00 -6.07 -7.33
CA CYS A 21 -10.19 -6.39 -8.72
C CYS A 21 -11.18 -7.54 -8.95
N ALA A 22 -12.20 -7.34 -9.79
CA ALA A 22 -13.17 -8.38 -10.16
C ALA A 22 -12.52 -9.61 -10.81
N ARG A 23 -11.48 -9.42 -11.67
CA ARG A 23 -10.73 -10.52 -12.27
C ARG A 23 -9.98 -11.34 -11.24
N ARG A 24 -9.39 -10.71 -10.21
CA ARG A 24 -8.74 -11.41 -9.11
C ARG A 24 -9.73 -12.35 -8.41
N VAL A 25 -10.91 -11.86 -8.05
CA VAL A 25 -11.99 -12.68 -7.47
C VAL A 25 -12.34 -13.86 -8.37
N TRP A 26 -12.48 -13.61 -9.66
CA TRP A 26 -12.84 -14.66 -10.61
C TRP A 26 -11.73 -15.72 -10.73
N LEU A 27 -10.45 -15.32 -10.77
CA LEU A 27 -9.30 -16.22 -10.80
C LEU A 27 -9.16 -17.02 -9.51
N ASP A 28 -9.30 -16.37 -8.34
CA ASP A 28 -9.26 -17.00 -7.02
C ASP A 28 -10.30 -18.14 -6.92
N ASN A 29 -11.47 -17.98 -7.56
CA ASN A 29 -12.59 -18.90 -7.44
C ASN A 29 -12.72 -19.93 -8.57
N LYS A 30 -12.18 -19.67 -9.76
CA LYS A 30 -12.31 -20.64 -10.88
C LYS A 30 -11.30 -21.77 -10.86
N GLY A 31 -10.16 -21.60 -10.18
CA GLY A 31 -9.10 -22.61 -10.10
C GLY A 31 -8.45 -22.97 -11.44
N GLY A 32 -7.47 -23.85 -11.44
CA GLY A 32 -6.91 -24.43 -12.68
C GLY A 32 -5.84 -23.60 -13.37
N PHE A 33 -5.49 -22.45 -12.82
CA PHE A 33 -4.30 -21.71 -13.24
C PHE A 33 -3.12 -22.21 -12.39
N ASP A 34 -2.11 -22.76 -13.06
CA ASP A 34 -0.83 -23.10 -12.43
C ASP A 34 -0.03 -21.79 -12.18
N LEU A 35 -0.63 -20.97 -11.34
CA LEU A 35 -0.05 -19.71 -10.90
C LEU A 35 0.62 -20.01 -9.57
N THR A 36 1.92 -20.20 -9.62
CA THR A 36 2.73 -20.19 -8.40
C THR A 36 2.52 -18.84 -7.75
N PRO A 37 1.88 -18.75 -6.59
CA PRO A 37 1.81 -17.48 -5.86
C PRO A 37 3.23 -16.97 -5.66
N ILE A 38 3.48 -15.73 -5.99
CA ILE A 38 4.72 -15.09 -5.51
C ILE A 38 4.57 -15.09 -3.99
N GLU A 39 5.44 -15.84 -3.30
CA GLU A 39 5.49 -15.79 -1.85
C GLU A 39 5.87 -14.35 -1.47
N ASP A 40 4.92 -13.63 -0.91
CA ASP A 40 5.12 -12.28 -0.41
C ASP A 40 5.40 -12.38 1.10
N ASP A 41 6.67 -12.28 1.45
CA ASP A 41 7.14 -12.29 2.84
C ASP A 41 6.39 -11.27 3.71
N PHE A 42 5.97 -10.14 3.14
CA PHE A 42 5.19 -9.14 3.85
C PHE A 42 3.74 -9.62 4.09
N GLU A 43 3.11 -10.28 3.12
CA GLU A 43 1.78 -10.84 3.32
C GLU A 43 1.83 -11.95 4.38
N GLN A 44 2.88 -12.77 4.39
CA GLN A 44 3.11 -13.79 5.42
C GLN A 44 3.29 -13.15 6.82
N LEU A 45 4.10 -12.10 6.93
CA LEU A 45 4.27 -11.35 8.18
C LEU A 45 2.93 -10.77 8.68
N VAL A 46 2.13 -10.17 7.81
CA VAL A 46 0.81 -9.63 8.18
C VAL A 46 -0.13 -10.73 8.68
N ILE A 47 -0.08 -11.92 8.07
CA ILE A 47 -0.86 -13.08 8.54
C ILE A 47 -0.40 -13.51 9.94
N GLU A 48 0.91 -13.65 10.17
CA GLU A 48 1.47 -14.04 11.47
C GLU A 48 1.11 -13.05 12.58
N LEU A 49 1.24 -11.76 12.32
CA LEU A 49 0.83 -10.70 13.26
C LEU A 49 -0.68 -10.70 13.50
N GLY A 50 -1.48 -10.95 12.46
CA GLY A 50 -2.93 -11.09 12.57
C GLY A 50 -3.34 -12.23 13.49
N LEU A 51 -2.73 -13.40 13.31
CA LEU A 51 -2.97 -14.57 14.17
C LEU A 51 -2.52 -14.32 15.62
N ALA A 52 -1.40 -13.65 15.82
CA ALA A 52 -0.92 -13.29 17.16
C ALA A 52 -1.89 -12.31 17.85
N HIS A 53 -2.44 -11.33 17.12
CA HIS A 53 -3.43 -10.39 17.63
C HIS A 53 -4.74 -11.12 17.99
N GLU A 54 -5.26 -11.99 17.12
CA GLU A 54 -6.45 -12.82 17.37
C GLU A 54 -6.25 -13.67 18.64
N GLN A 55 -5.08 -14.31 18.78
CA GLN A 55 -4.75 -15.13 19.96
C GLN A 55 -4.72 -14.29 21.24
N ALA A 56 -4.17 -13.08 21.21
CA ALA A 56 -4.17 -12.18 22.38
C ALA A 56 -5.59 -11.77 22.79
N ILE A 57 -6.49 -11.54 21.83
CA ILE A 57 -7.92 -11.29 22.09
C ILE A 57 -8.58 -12.53 22.73
N LEU A 58 -8.31 -13.72 22.18
CA LEU A 58 -8.82 -14.98 22.71
C LEU A 58 -8.40 -15.19 24.17
N GLU A 59 -7.13 -14.95 24.50
CA GLU A 59 -6.61 -15.05 25.89
C GLU A 59 -7.29 -14.05 26.82
N ARG A 60 -7.46 -12.80 26.35
CA ARG A 60 -8.17 -11.77 27.11
C ARG A 60 -9.62 -12.15 27.41
N LEU A 61 -10.35 -12.65 26.41
CA LEU A 61 -11.73 -13.10 26.58
C LEU A 61 -11.81 -14.32 27.50
N SER A 62 -10.92 -15.30 27.33
CA SER A 62 -10.86 -16.51 28.16
C SER A 62 -10.52 -16.25 29.62
N SER A 63 -9.86 -15.13 29.93
CA SER A 63 -9.56 -14.74 31.30
C SER A 63 -10.79 -14.29 32.11
N THR A 64 -11.87 -13.90 31.42
CA THR A 64 -13.07 -13.30 32.04
C THR A 64 -14.36 -14.04 31.71
N MET A 65 -14.41 -14.83 30.64
CA MET A 65 -15.60 -15.50 30.13
C MET A 65 -15.29 -16.94 29.78
N ASP A 66 -16.33 -17.79 29.77
CA ASP A 66 -16.22 -19.16 29.26
C ASP A 66 -16.24 -19.13 27.72
N VAL A 67 -15.17 -19.67 27.12
CA VAL A 67 -14.97 -19.66 25.67
C VAL A 67 -14.97 -21.09 25.13
N HIS A 68 -15.80 -21.33 24.12
CA HIS A 68 -15.87 -22.61 23.43
C HIS A 68 -15.52 -22.47 21.94
N THR A 69 -14.69 -23.35 21.42
CA THR A 69 -14.33 -23.37 19.99
C THR A 69 -15.35 -24.18 19.20
N ALA A 70 -15.92 -23.59 18.16
CA ALA A 70 -16.79 -24.32 17.24
C ALA A 70 -15.96 -25.00 16.15
N THR A 71 -16.37 -26.23 15.79
CA THR A 71 -15.67 -27.06 14.79
C THR A 71 -16.48 -27.28 13.50
N SER A 72 -17.75 -26.89 13.51
CA SER A 72 -18.67 -27.02 12.38
C SER A 72 -19.86 -26.08 12.49
N PRO A 73 -20.65 -25.89 11.41
CA PRO A 73 -21.90 -25.12 11.49
C PRO A 73 -22.91 -25.70 12.49
N ASP A 74 -22.99 -27.03 12.61
CA ASP A 74 -23.90 -27.69 13.57
C ASP A 74 -23.44 -27.46 15.01
N ASP A 75 -22.13 -27.49 15.24
CA ASP A 75 -21.53 -27.20 16.53
C ASP A 75 -21.74 -25.73 16.92
N THR A 76 -21.58 -24.80 15.97
CA THR A 76 -21.91 -23.38 16.17
C THR A 76 -23.36 -23.21 16.61
N ARG A 77 -24.33 -23.86 15.93
CA ARG A 77 -25.75 -23.79 16.29
C ARG A 77 -26.00 -24.34 17.70
N ARG A 78 -25.42 -25.49 18.02
CA ARG A 78 -25.51 -26.10 19.36
C ARG A 78 -24.99 -25.14 20.45
N LEU A 79 -23.83 -24.54 20.27
CA LEU A 79 -23.22 -23.60 21.23
C LEU A 79 -24.07 -22.31 21.40
N ILE A 80 -24.67 -21.83 20.30
CA ILE A 80 -25.64 -20.70 20.36
C ILE A 80 -26.88 -21.11 21.19
N ASP A 81 -27.48 -22.30 20.97
CA ASP A 81 -28.62 -22.78 21.70
C ASP A 81 -28.33 -23.00 23.20
N GLU A 82 -27.14 -23.46 23.53
CA GLU A 82 -26.62 -23.61 24.88
C GLU A 82 -26.26 -22.27 25.55
N ARG A 83 -26.31 -21.13 24.79
CA ARG A 83 -26.04 -19.78 25.27
C ARG A 83 -24.63 -19.63 25.85
N VAL A 84 -23.62 -20.22 25.21
CA VAL A 84 -22.23 -20.12 25.62
C VAL A 84 -21.77 -18.64 25.53
N PRO A 85 -21.11 -18.09 26.57
CA PRO A 85 -20.76 -16.67 26.62
C PRO A 85 -19.93 -16.20 25.41
N VAL A 86 -18.94 -17.00 24.97
CA VAL A 86 -18.13 -16.71 23.79
C VAL A 86 -17.92 -17.98 22.96
N ILE A 87 -18.19 -17.88 21.66
CA ILE A 87 -17.93 -18.96 20.69
C ILE A 87 -16.78 -18.47 19.79
N TYR A 88 -15.66 -19.19 19.82
CA TYR A 88 -14.49 -18.93 19.00
C TYR A 88 -14.54 -19.73 17.69
N GLN A 89 -14.11 -19.15 16.56
CA GLN A 89 -14.07 -19.75 15.22
C GLN A 89 -15.45 -20.26 14.78
N ALA A 90 -16.48 -19.44 15.00
CA ALA A 90 -17.84 -19.79 14.64
C ALA A 90 -18.04 -19.91 13.13
N GLN A 91 -18.93 -20.82 12.70
CA GLN A 91 -19.25 -21.04 11.29
C GLN A 91 -20.72 -20.74 11.03
N LEU A 92 -20.99 -19.61 10.38
CA LEU A 92 -22.32 -19.13 10.03
C LEU A 92 -22.64 -19.47 8.57
N VAL A 93 -23.72 -20.15 8.30
CA VAL A 93 -24.09 -20.59 6.95
C VAL A 93 -25.51 -20.16 6.61
N SER A 94 -25.67 -19.53 5.45
CA SER A 94 -26.95 -19.30 4.79
C SER A 94 -27.00 -20.08 3.48
N GLU A 95 -27.73 -21.20 3.45
CA GLU A 95 -27.93 -21.98 2.23
C GLU A 95 -28.71 -21.18 1.17
N GLN A 96 -29.68 -20.38 1.61
CA GLN A 96 -30.53 -19.56 0.74
C GLN A 96 -29.68 -18.52 -0.04
N GLU A 97 -28.76 -17.86 0.63
CA GLU A 97 -27.89 -16.83 0.04
C GLU A 97 -26.57 -17.41 -0.43
N ARG A 98 -26.30 -18.67 -0.12
CA ARG A 98 -25.02 -19.37 -0.38
C ARG A 98 -23.83 -18.60 0.20
N ILE A 99 -23.95 -18.18 1.43
CA ILE A 99 -22.91 -17.44 2.16
C ILE A 99 -22.38 -18.31 3.29
N ILE A 100 -21.05 -18.34 3.43
CA ILE A 100 -20.36 -18.97 4.57
C ILE A 100 -19.53 -17.90 5.24
N GLY A 101 -19.90 -17.52 6.46
CA GLY A 101 -19.19 -16.54 7.29
C GLY A 101 -18.42 -17.24 8.41
N LEU A 102 -17.19 -16.82 8.64
CA LEU A 102 -16.31 -17.34 9.68
C LEU A 102 -15.85 -16.18 10.58
N PRO A 103 -16.71 -15.64 11.46
CA PRO A 103 -16.26 -14.65 12.44
C PRO A 103 -15.30 -15.28 13.45
N ASP A 104 -14.31 -14.53 13.89
CA ASP A 104 -13.35 -14.98 14.90
C ASP A 104 -14.08 -15.30 16.21
N PHE A 105 -15.04 -14.46 16.60
CA PHE A 105 -15.80 -14.63 17.83
C PHE A 105 -17.30 -14.34 17.63
N LEU A 106 -18.15 -15.08 18.39
CA LEU A 106 -19.52 -14.67 18.70
C LEU A 106 -19.60 -14.41 20.21
N ILE A 107 -20.04 -13.23 20.61
CA ILE A 107 -20.10 -12.82 22.01
C ILE A 107 -21.57 -12.66 22.42
N LEU A 108 -22.01 -13.34 23.47
CA LEU A 108 -23.38 -13.26 23.99
C LEU A 108 -23.56 -11.93 24.74
N HIS A 109 -24.49 -11.11 24.25
CA HIS A 109 -24.83 -9.84 24.85
C HIS A 109 -25.91 -10.03 25.95
N GLU A 110 -26.05 -9.05 26.84
CA GLU A 110 -27.02 -9.05 27.93
C GLU A 110 -28.50 -9.20 27.44
N SER A 111 -28.81 -8.71 26.23
CA SER A 111 -30.12 -8.88 25.59
C SER A 111 -30.42 -10.33 25.24
N GLY A 112 -29.42 -11.20 25.23
CA GLY A 112 -29.49 -12.57 24.81
C GLY A 112 -29.27 -12.82 23.32
N GLU A 113 -28.93 -11.79 22.57
CA GLU A 113 -28.45 -11.90 21.19
C GLU A 113 -26.93 -12.06 21.13
N TYR A 114 -26.41 -12.67 20.05
CA TYR A 114 -24.99 -12.73 19.80
C TYR A 114 -24.54 -11.55 18.92
N GLN A 115 -23.37 -11.01 19.27
CA GLN A 115 -22.63 -10.06 18.44
C GLN A 115 -21.48 -10.80 17.74
N ALA A 116 -21.35 -10.65 16.42
CA ALA A 116 -20.15 -11.08 15.73
C ALA A 116 -18.98 -10.14 16.07
N ALA A 117 -17.79 -10.71 16.21
CA ALA A 117 -16.59 -9.92 16.46
C ALA A 117 -15.40 -10.50 15.71
N ASP A 118 -14.53 -9.63 15.21
CA ASP A 118 -13.29 -9.99 14.51
C ASP A 118 -12.10 -9.21 15.07
N ALA A 119 -10.95 -9.87 15.09
CA ALA A 119 -9.64 -9.24 15.34
C ALA A 119 -9.04 -8.72 14.02
N LYS A 120 -8.64 -7.45 13.99
CA LYS A 120 -8.04 -6.83 12.79
C LYS A 120 -6.85 -5.97 13.18
N LEU A 121 -5.72 -6.13 12.48
CA LEU A 121 -4.55 -5.25 12.63
C LEU A 121 -4.79 -3.81 12.12
N ALA A 122 -5.93 -3.56 11.49
CA ALA A 122 -6.33 -2.24 11.08
C ALA A 122 -6.54 -1.32 12.29
N LEU A 123 -6.31 -0.02 12.10
CA LEU A 123 -6.45 1.02 13.11
C LEU A 123 -7.81 1.74 13.02
N SER A 124 -8.63 1.34 12.07
CA SER A 124 -9.97 1.88 11.83
C SER A 124 -10.84 0.82 11.17
N GLU A 125 -12.10 0.83 11.52
CA GLU A 125 -13.17 0.00 10.97
C GLU A 125 -13.63 0.48 9.57
N GLU A 126 -13.15 1.64 9.09
CA GLU A 126 -13.65 2.27 7.85
C GLU A 126 -13.26 1.51 6.56
N LYS A 127 -12.35 0.54 6.64
CA LYS A 127 -11.96 -0.25 5.48
C LYS A 127 -13.15 -1.06 4.94
N LYS A 128 -13.36 -0.99 3.62
CA LYS A 128 -14.49 -1.67 2.95
C LYS A 128 -14.57 -3.15 3.26
N GLU A 129 -13.45 -3.85 3.30
CA GLU A 129 -13.39 -5.28 3.59
C GLU A 129 -13.88 -5.60 5.00
N ILE A 130 -13.58 -4.74 5.99
CA ILE A 130 -14.04 -4.90 7.37
C ILE A 130 -15.55 -4.66 7.45
N GLN A 131 -16.03 -3.58 6.84
CA GLN A 131 -17.45 -3.26 6.76
C GLN A 131 -18.26 -4.40 6.12
N VAL A 132 -17.74 -4.98 5.02
CA VAL A 132 -18.40 -6.11 4.35
C VAL A 132 -18.44 -7.34 5.24
N GLN A 133 -17.30 -7.75 5.80
CA GLN A 133 -17.22 -8.96 6.62
C GLN A 133 -18.20 -8.90 7.79
N LEU A 134 -18.13 -7.84 8.60
CA LEU A 134 -18.93 -7.73 9.80
C LEU A 134 -20.39 -7.42 9.50
N GLY A 135 -20.69 -6.67 8.45
CA GLY A 135 -22.06 -6.46 7.98
C GLY A 135 -22.73 -7.78 7.56
N ILE A 136 -21.99 -8.68 6.91
CA ILE A 136 -22.50 -10.01 6.53
C ILE A 136 -22.66 -10.92 7.76
N TYR A 137 -21.72 -10.91 8.70
CA TYR A 137 -21.85 -11.71 9.92
C TYR A 137 -23.06 -11.31 10.75
N ARG A 138 -23.33 -10.00 10.91
CA ARG A 138 -24.57 -9.50 11.53
C ARG A 138 -25.83 -10.02 10.82
N ARG A 139 -25.83 -9.97 9.48
CA ARG A 139 -26.95 -10.47 8.66
C ARG A 139 -27.17 -11.97 8.87
N LEU A 140 -26.11 -12.78 8.88
CA LEU A 140 -26.19 -14.23 9.10
C LEU A 140 -26.70 -14.58 10.50
N LEU A 141 -26.41 -13.77 11.51
CA LEU A 141 -26.92 -13.89 12.88
C LEU A 141 -28.34 -13.34 13.03
N ALA A 142 -28.85 -12.60 12.06
CA ALA A 142 -30.07 -11.81 12.17
C ALA A 142 -30.09 -10.87 13.42
N SER A 143 -28.89 -10.45 13.87
CA SER A 143 -28.71 -9.62 15.06
C SER A 143 -28.95 -8.14 14.76
N GLN A 144 -29.64 -7.46 15.69
CA GLN A 144 -29.82 -6.02 15.64
C GLN A 144 -28.66 -5.27 16.31
N LEU A 145 -27.79 -5.98 17.02
CA LEU A 145 -26.63 -5.40 17.67
C LEU A 145 -25.51 -5.08 16.67
N PRO A 146 -24.70 -4.04 16.88
CA PRO A 146 -23.53 -3.79 16.07
C PRO A 146 -22.51 -4.92 16.24
N ALA A 147 -21.78 -5.27 15.18
CA ALA A 147 -20.63 -6.15 15.30
C ALA A 147 -19.44 -5.41 15.93
N ILE A 148 -18.51 -6.15 16.51
CA ILE A 148 -17.34 -5.62 17.21
C ILE A 148 -16.08 -5.84 16.35
N VAL A 149 -15.23 -4.84 16.26
CA VAL A 149 -13.88 -4.96 15.71
C VAL A 149 -12.88 -4.73 16.85
N PHE A 150 -12.02 -5.69 17.10
CA PHE A 150 -10.85 -5.52 17.95
C PHE A 150 -9.71 -5.02 17.07
N LEU A 151 -9.38 -3.73 17.19
CA LEU A 151 -8.38 -3.06 16.37
C LEU A 151 -6.95 -3.37 16.82
N GLY A 152 -5.98 -3.14 15.92
CA GLY A 152 -4.56 -3.44 16.18
C GLY A 152 -3.91 -2.57 17.26
N ASP A 153 -4.50 -1.41 17.59
CA ASP A 153 -4.10 -0.53 18.70
C ASP A 153 -4.72 -0.90 20.06
N GLY A 154 -5.51 -1.99 20.10
CA GLY A 154 -6.19 -2.47 21.29
C GLY A 154 -7.56 -1.84 21.56
N GLU A 155 -7.95 -0.84 20.75
CA GLU A 155 -9.27 -0.21 20.81
C GLU A 155 -10.35 -1.14 20.22
N GLN A 156 -11.60 -0.80 20.50
CA GLN A 156 -12.76 -1.49 19.95
C GLN A 156 -13.63 -0.53 19.14
N ALA A 157 -13.96 -0.93 17.93
CA ALA A 157 -14.92 -0.22 17.10
C ALA A 157 -16.19 -1.06 16.89
N HIS A 158 -17.27 -0.40 16.47
CA HIS A 158 -18.57 -1.03 16.28
C HIS A 158 -19.08 -0.76 14.87
N ILE A 159 -19.59 -1.80 14.22
CA ILE A 159 -20.15 -1.73 12.87
C ILE A 159 -21.63 -2.05 12.93
N GLY A 160 -22.46 -1.06 12.61
CA GLY A 160 -23.92 -1.13 12.63
C GLY A 160 -24.54 -1.26 11.23
N ASP A 161 -25.68 -0.61 11.05
CA ASP A 161 -26.47 -0.66 9.80
C ASP A 161 -25.83 0.12 8.65
N GLU A 162 -24.89 1.00 8.92
CA GLU A 162 -24.11 1.74 7.92
C GLU A 162 -23.31 0.81 6.98
N ALA A 163 -22.97 -0.39 7.42
CA ALA A 163 -22.28 -1.40 6.60
C ALA A 163 -23.20 -2.12 5.59
N ASN A 164 -24.52 -2.12 5.82
CA ASN A 164 -25.48 -2.90 5.02
C ASN A 164 -25.43 -2.58 3.53
N PRO A 165 -25.35 -1.32 3.06
CA PRO A 165 -25.25 -1.02 1.62
C PRO A 165 -24.05 -1.66 0.97
N THR A 166 -22.88 -1.58 1.61
CA THR A 166 -21.61 -2.14 1.10
C THR A 166 -21.64 -3.66 1.10
N ALA A 167 -22.16 -4.28 2.17
CA ALA A 167 -22.35 -5.72 2.26
C ALA A 167 -23.32 -6.25 1.19
N ASN A 168 -24.45 -5.56 0.94
CA ASN A 168 -25.41 -5.92 -0.11
C ASN A 168 -24.79 -5.79 -1.51
N GLN A 169 -24.02 -4.73 -1.77
CA GLN A 169 -23.28 -4.57 -3.03
C GLN A 169 -22.32 -5.74 -3.23
N PHE A 170 -21.52 -6.07 -2.22
CA PHE A 170 -20.60 -7.20 -2.27
C PHE A 170 -21.31 -8.53 -2.59
N ILE A 171 -22.39 -8.86 -1.88
CA ILE A 171 -23.15 -10.10 -2.11
C ILE A 171 -23.66 -10.17 -3.55
N THR A 172 -24.20 -9.06 -4.07
CA THR A 172 -24.74 -9.00 -5.44
C THR A 172 -23.63 -9.21 -6.46
N GLU A 173 -22.54 -8.42 -6.37
CA GLU A 173 -21.42 -8.48 -7.31
C GLU A 173 -20.68 -9.83 -7.24
N MET A 174 -20.51 -10.40 -6.05
CA MET A 174 -19.93 -11.73 -5.89
C MET A 174 -20.80 -12.81 -6.51
N GLY A 175 -22.13 -12.74 -6.34
CA GLY A 175 -23.06 -13.67 -6.99
C GLY A 175 -22.95 -13.63 -8.53
N GLU A 176 -22.79 -12.44 -9.10
CA GLU A 176 -22.56 -12.25 -10.54
C GLU A 176 -21.20 -12.82 -10.97
N LEU A 177 -20.13 -12.51 -10.26
CA LEU A 177 -18.76 -12.96 -10.56
C LEU A 177 -18.62 -14.49 -10.47
N LEU A 178 -19.16 -15.10 -9.41
CA LEU A 178 -19.12 -16.55 -9.23
C LEU A 178 -19.95 -17.30 -10.30
N SER A 179 -20.99 -16.66 -10.82
CA SER A 179 -21.83 -17.20 -11.89
C SER A 179 -21.28 -16.94 -13.30
N ALA A 180 -20.34 -16.00 -13.44
CA ALA A 180 -19.78 -15.60 -14.73
C ALA A 180 -19.00 -16.76 -15.38
N ARG A 181 -19.31 -17.03 -16.66
CA ARG A 181 -18.59 -18.03 -17.47
C ARG A 181 -17.31 -17.46 -18.10
N GLU A 182 -17.31 -16.17 -18.36
CA GLU A 182 -16.22 -15.45 -18.99
C GLU A 182 -15.45 -14.63 -17.96
N GLU A 183 -14.17 -14.46 -18.20
CA GLU A 183 -13.29 -13.65 -17.39
C GLU A 183 -13.72 -12.17 -17.43
N PRO A 184 -13.86 -11.50 -16.27
CA PRO A 184 -14.25 -10.10 -16.24
C PRO A 184 -13.23 -9.19 -16.93
N LEU A 185 -13.73 -8.23 -17.71
CA LEU A 185 -12.91 -7.18 -18.27
C LEU A 185 -12.52 -6.19 -17.16
N VAL A 186 -11.23 -6.00 -17.00
CA VAL A 186 -10.67 -5.06 -16.00
C VAL A 186 -9.62 -4.18 -16.65
N ARG A 187 -9.36 -3.03 -16.03
CA ARG A 187 -8.29 -2.12 -16.43
C ARG A 187 -7.03 -2.35 -15.63
N TYR A 188 -5.90 -2.06 -16.26
CA TYR A 188 -4.65 -1.98 -15.52
C TYR A 188 -4.70 -0.85 -14.48
N SER A 189 -4.14 -1.12 -13.32
CA SER A 189 -3.90 -0.15 -12.26
C SER A 189 -2.50 -0.34 -11.70
N HIS A 190 -1.64 0.64 -11.88
CA HIS A 190 -0.23 0.53 -11.49
C HIS A 190 -0.06 0.10 -10.02
N SER A 191 -0.76 0.74 -9.10
CA SER A 191 -0.67 0.45 -7.67
C SER A 191 -1.27 -0.91 -7.26
N LYS A 192 -2.33 -1.37 -7.96
CA LYS A 192 -3.02 -2.62 -7.60
C LYS A 192 -2.43 -3.84 -8.33
N CYS A 193 -2.10 -3.68 -9.62
CA CYS A 193 -1.66 -4.81 -10.44
C CYS A 193 -0.24 -5.26 -10.12
N ARG A 194 0.69 -4.35 -9.81
CA ARG A 194 2.08 -4.71 -9.51
C ARG A 194 2.23 -5.61 -8.28
N ALA A 195 1.40 -5.40 -7.28
CA ALA A 195 1.35 -6.23 -6.07
C ALA A 195 0.36 -7.41 -6.19
N CYS A 196 -0.23 -7.65 -7.37
CA CYS A 196 -1.20 -8.72 -7.56
C CYS A 196 -0.50 -10.02 -7.95
N PRO A 197 -0.80 -11.15 -7.29
CA PRO A 197 -0.20 -12.45 -7.65
C PRO A 197 -0.50 -12.88 -9.09
N TYR A 198 -1.55 -12.31 -9.71
CA TYR A 198 -1.93 -12.58 -11.11
C TYR A 198 -1.35 -11.58 -12.12
N TYR A 199 -0.40 -10.73 -11.73
CA TYR A 199 0.11 -9.69 -12.63
C TYR A 199 0.76 -10.27 -13.88
N THR A 200 1.59 -11.30 -13.74
CA THR A 200 2.25 -11.99 -14.86
C THR A 200 1.27 -12.63 -15.84
N TYR A 201 0.12 -13.11 -15.36
CA TYR A 201 -0.98 -13.60 -16.18
C TYR A 201 -1.70 -12.47 -16.93
N CYS A 202 -1.97 -11.36 -16.25
CA CYS A 202 -2.78 -10.27 -16.81
C CYS A 202 -2.01 -9.34 -17.75
N LYS A 203 -0.70 -9.11 -17.48
CA LYS A 203 0.14 -8.13 -18.17
C LYS A 203 0.14 -8.28 -19.69
N PRO A 204 0.37 -9.48 -20.28
CA PRO A 204 0.38 -9.64 -21.72
C PRO A 204 -0.93 -9.20 -22.40
N GLY A 205 -2.07 -9.46 -21.76
CA GLY A 205 -3.37 -9.07 -22.31
C GLY A 205 -3.63 -7.57 -22.28
N PHE A 206 -3.04 -6.82 -21.36
CA PHE A 206 -3.08 -5.35 -21.36
C PHE A 206 -2.16 -4.77 -22.44
N GLU A 207 -0.97 -5.34 -22.61
CA GLU A 207 0.02 -4.90 -23.60
C GLU A 207 -0.46 -5.20 -25.04
N GLU A 208 -1.01 -6.39 -25.32
CA GLU A 208 -1.55 -6.76 -26.63
C GLU A 208 -2.71 -5.85 -27.06
N LYS A 209 -3.53 -5.41 -26.10
CA LYS A 209 -4.64 -4.48 -26.39
C LYS A 209 -4.19 -3.02 -26.44
N GLU A 210 -2.93 -2.74 -26.19
CA GLU A 210 -2.43 -1.36 -26.02
C GLU A 210 -3.31 -0.54 -25.08
N GLU A 211 -3.64 -1.12 -23.93
CA GLU A 211 -4.62 -0.56 -22.99
C GLU A 211 -4.14 0.79 -22.45
N LEU A 212 -4.97 1.83 -22.58
CA LEU A 212 -4.61 3.21 -22.24
C LEU A 212 -4.15 3.40 -20.81
N SER A 213 -4.68 2.61 -19.87
CA SER A 213 -4.31 2.74 -18.46
C SER A 213 -2.91 2.23 -18.11
N LEU A 214 -2.17 1.62 -19.06
CA LEU A 214 -0.74 1.37 -18.93
C LEU A 214 0.08 2.66 -18.89
N LEU A 215 -0.48 3.76 -19.40
CA LEU A 215 0.20 5.05 -19.46
C LEU A 215 0.12 5.78 -18.12
N TYR A 216 1.26 6.31 -17.67
CA TYR A 216 1.29 7.14 -16.48
C TYR A 216 0.34 8.34 -16.61
N GLY A 217 -0.47 8.58 -15.57
CA GLY A 217 -1.46 9.67 -15.56
C GLY A 217 -2.73 9.43 -16.36
N ILE A 218 -2.86 8.28 -17.07
CA ILE A 218 -4.05 7.93 -17.84
C ILE A 218 -4.66 6.64 -17.27
N GLN A 219 -5.27 6.75 -16.10
CA GLN A 219 -5.89 5.60 -15.46
C GLN A 219 -7.39 5.81 -15.25
N GLY A 220 -8.14 4.71 -15.12
CA GLY A 220 -9.55 4.71 -14.75
C GLY A 220 -10.40 5.69 -15.56
N ARG A 221 -10.84 6.80 -14.96
CA ARG A 221 -11.75 7.76 -15.59
C ARG A 221 -11.16 8.49 -16.80
N ALA A 222 -9.85 8.70 -16.83
CA ALA A 222 -9.19 9.33 -17.99
C ALA A 222 -9.22 8.39 -19.20
N ALA A 223 -8.88 7.12 -19.01
CA ALA A 223 -8.95 6.11 -20.06
C ALA A 223 -10.38 5.93 -20.58
N ASN A 224 -11.37 5.79 -19.67
CA ASN A 224 -12.79 5.74 -20.06
C ASN A 224 -13.23 6.97 -20.88
N GLY A 225 -12.76 8.16 -20.50
CA GLY A 225 -13.07 9.39 -21.20
C GLY A 225 -12.49 9.43 -22.62
N LEU A 226 -11.26 8.95 -22.81
CA LEU A 226 -10.63 8.85 -24.13
C LEU A 226 -11.35 7.83 -25.01
N GLU A 227 -11.72 6.68 -24.49
CA GLU A 227 -12.48 5.67 -25.23
C GLU A 227 -13.87 6.18 -25.66
N ALA A 228 -14.54 6.95 -24.80
CA ALA A 228 -15.84 7.56 -25.11
C ALA A 228 -15.77 8.54 -26.28
N VAL A 229 -14.58 9.07 -26.60
CA VAL A 229 -14.36 9.94 -27.76
C VAL A 229 -13.63 9.23 -28.91
N GLY A 230 -13.54 7.89 -28.87
CA GLY A 230 -13.03 7.04 -29.94
C GLY A 230 -11.51 6.79 -29.94
N ILE A 231 -10.81 7.18 -28.86
CA ILE A 231 -9.37 6.90 -28.67
C ILE A 231 -9.27 5.69 -27.76
N ASN A 232 -9.01 4.50 -28.33
CA ASN A 232 -9.12 3.22 -27.61
C ASN A 232 -7.77 2.56 -27.32
N THR A 233 -6.68 2.99 -27.98
CA THR A 233 -5.35 2.37 -27.84
C THR A 233 -4.26 3.41 -27.65
N ILE A 234 -3.12 2.96 -27.12
CA ILE A 234 -1.92 3.79 -26.95
C ILE A 234 -1.46 4.36 -28.30
N THR A 235 -1.44 3.55 -29.36
CA THR A 235 -1.05 3.98 -30.72
C THR A 235 -2.00 5.05 -31.25
N GLN A 236 -3.31 4.91 -31.06
CA GLN A 236 -4.27 5.94 -31.44
C GLN A 236 -4.03 7.26 -30.72
N LEU A 237 -3.80 7.21 -29.40
CA LEU A 237 -3.50 8.40 -28.62
C LEU A 237 -2.19 9.06 -29.07
N ALA A 238 -1.13 8.27 -29.32
CA ALA A 238 0.17 8.77 -29.75
C ALA A 238 0.13 9.53 -31.09
N THR A 239 -0.80 9.15 -31.98
CA THR A 239 -0.96 9.73 -33.31
C THR A 239 -2.02 10.86 -33.38
N THR A 240 -2.76 11.07 -32.30
CA THR A 240 -3.81 12.10 -32.24
C THR A 240 -3.21 13.49 -32.00
N ASP A 241 -3.71 14.52 -32.71
CA ASP A 241 -3.39 15.90 -32.41
C ASP A 241 -3.99 16.28 -31.02
N PRO A 242 -3.18 16.75 -30.06
CA PRO A 242 -3.68 17.15 -28.75
C PRO A 242 -4.83 18.16 -28.79
N SER A 243 -4.86 19.06 -29.80
CA SER A 243 -5.93 20.05 -29.96
C SER A 243 -7.26 19.44 -30.39
N GLY A 244 -7.23 18.27 -31.00
CA GLY A 244 -8.41 17.50 -31.43
C GLY A 244 -9.05 16.67 -30.31
N ILE A 245 -8.39 16.51 -29.18
CA ILE A 245 -8.92 15.75 -28.02
C ILE A 245 -9.92 16.63 -27.27
N PRO A 246 -11.21 16.23 -27.11
CA PRO A 246 -12.16 16.93 -26.26
C PRO A 246 -11.70 16.95 -24.78
N ASP A 247 -12.31 17.80 -23.96
CA ASP A 247 -12.10 17.73 -22.52
C ASP A 247 -12.75 16.48 -21.94
N VAL A 248 -11.92 15.59 -21.42
CA VAL A 248 -12.36 14.39 -20.71
C VAL A 248 -11.91 14.43 -19.25
N PRO A 249 -12.46 13.60 -18.37
CA PRO A 249 -12.06 13.58 -16.97
C PRO A 249 -10.53 13.48 -16.81
N TYR A 250 -9.95 14.32 -15.98
CA TYR A 250 -8.50 14.46 -15.69
C TYR A 250 -7.61 14.99 -16.83
N LEU A 251 -8.11 15.03 -18.09
CA LEU A 251 -7.39 15.57 -19.27
C LEU A 251 -8.07 16.85 -19.79
N LYS A 252 -8.20 17.83 -18.92
CA LYS A 252 -8.75 19.16 -19.27
C LYS A 252 -7.62 20.14 -19.56
N GLY A 253 -7.81 20.92 -20.62
CA GLY A 253 -6.86 21.94 -21.06
C GLY A 253 -5.70 21.41 -21.93
N PRO A 254 -5.04 22.30 -22.68
CA PRO A 254 -4.08 21.94 -23.74
C PRO A 254 -2.84 21.21 -23.19
N GLU A 255 -2.30 21.61 -22.06
CA GLU A 255 -1.08 21.05 -21.50
C GLU A 255 -1.25 19.58 -21.09
N LYS A 256 -2.38 19.23 -20.44
CA LYS A 256 -2.65 17.85 -20.02
C LYS A 256 -2.87 16.95 -21.24
N LYS A 257 -3.55 17.43 -22.26
CA LYS A 257 -3.77 16.70 -23.52
C LYS A 257 -2.45 16.46 -24.26
N LYS A 258 -1.61 17.51 -24.37
CA LYS A 258 -0.26 17.39 -24.94
C LYS A 258 0.57 16.37 -24.17
N ARG A 259 0.57 16.44 -22.83
CA ARG A 259 1.28 15.49 -21.99
C ARG A 259 0.80 14.06 -22.22
N ALA A 260 -0.51 13.82 -22.32
CA ALA A 260 -1.08 12.49 -22.58
C ALA A 260 -0.61 11.91 -23.91
N VAL A 261 -0.60 12.70 -24.99
CA VAL A 261 -0.09 12.29 -26.29
C VAL A 261 1.41 12.01 -26.25
N LEU A 262 2.20 12.85 -25.56
CA LEU A 262 3.63 12.61 -25.39
C LEU A 262 3.90 11.39 -24.53
N GLN A 263 3.07 11.11 -23.51
CA GLN A 263 3.19 9.89 -22.71
C GLN A 263 2.98 8.63 -23.54
N ALA A 264 1.99 8.65 -24.44
CA ALA A 264 1.76 7.56 -25.39
C ALA A 264 2.93 7.39 -26.38
N LYS A 265 3.48 8.49 -26.89
CA LYS A 265 4.68 8.45 -27.76
C LYS A 265 5.88 7.91 -27.01
N SER A 266 6.17 8.43 -25.83
CA SER A 266 7.28 8.01 -24.98
C SER A 266 7.22 6.50 -24.69
N TYR A 267 6.03 6.01 -24.31
CA TYR A 267 5.83 4.60 -24.03
C TYR A 267 6.11 3.69 -25.23
N LEU A 268 5.75 4.12 -26.44
CA LEU A 268 5.95 3.35 -27.68
C LEU A 268 7.39 3.44 -28.23
N THR A 269 8.06 4.58 -28.04
CA THR A 269 9.37 4.83 -28.66
C THR A 269 10.56 4.66 -27.72
N GLY A 270 10.32 4.63 -26.39
CA GLY A 270 11.39 4.70 -25.39
C GLY A 270 11.99 6.10 -25.20
N GLU A 271 11.54 7.11 -25.95
CA GLU A 271 12.11 8.45 -25.91
C GLU A 271 11.60 9.25 -24.69
N VAL A 272 12.50 10.03 -24.10
CA VAL A 272 12.17 11.01 -23.06
C VAL A 272 11.82 12.35 -23.69
N PHE A 273 10.71 12.96 -23.29
CA PHE A 273 10.31 14.29 -23.75
C PHE A 273 10.43 15.31 -22.62
N GLN A 274 11.07 16.44 -22.90
CA GLN A 274 11.13 17.57 -21.98
C GLN A 274 9.98 18.55 -22.29
N LEU A 275 9.13 18.81 -21.28
CA LEU A 275 7.98 19.72 -21.40
C LEU A 275 8.33 21.16 -21.09
N SER A 276 9.21 21.37 -20.13
CA SER A 276 9.67 22.67 -19.65
C SER A 276 11.13 22.61 -19.22
N PRO A 277 11.84 23.74 -19.14
CA PRO A 277 13.20 23.76 -18.57
C PRO A 277 13.20 23.19 -17.17
N LEU A 278 14.10 22.24 -16.92
CA LEU A 278 14.32 21.66 -15.61
C LEU A 278 15.33 22.51 -14.85
N THR A 279 15.01 22.85 -13.61
CA THR A 279 15.90 23.58 -12.71
C THR A 279 16.01 22.89 -11.37
N LEU A 280 17.23 22.77 -10.87
CA LEU A 280 17.52 22.24 -9.53
C LEU A 280 18.19 23.35 -8.72
N PRO A 281 17.95 23.42 -7.40
CA PRO A 281 18.55 24.46 -6.57
C PRO A 281 20.08 24.31 -6.48
N GLU A 282 20.76 25.44 -6.22
CA GLU A 282 22.19 25.49 -5.95
C GLU A 282 22.43 25.35 -4.45
N GLY A 283 23.35 24.48 -4.03
CA GLY A 283 23.67 24.29 -2.61
C GLY A 283 24.43 23.01 -2.34
N HIS A 284 24.50 22.66 -1.06
CA HIS A 284 25.10 21.41 -0.59
C HIS A 284 24.02 20.34 -0.46
N TRP A 285 24.08 19.34 -1.32
CA TRP A 285 23.10 18.28 -1.38
C TRP A 285 23.44 17.15 -0.44
N ILE A 286 22.50 16.81 0.44
CA ILE A 286 22.47 15.57 1.23
C ILE A 286 21.23 14.83 0.78
N HIS A 287 21.40 13.58 0.33
CA HIS A 287 20.27 12.73 -0.08
C HIS A 287 19.76 11.99 1.14
N PHE A 288 18.46 12.01 1.32
CA PHE A 288 17.78 11.62 2.55
C PHE A 288 16.60 10.70 2.24
N ASP A 289 16.48 9.64 3.02
CA ASP A 289 15.38 8.68 2.94
C ASP A 289 15.08 8.08 4.31
N ILE A 290 13.87 7.56 4.50
CA ILE A 290 13.42 7.00 5.77
C ILE A 290 12.81 5.61 5.58
N GLU A 291 12.97 4.76 6.62
CA GLU A 291 12.26 3.49 6.73
C GLU A 291 11.33 3.52 7.93
N ASP A 292 10.06 3.21 7.72
CA ASP A 292 9.06 3.16 8.79
C ASP A 292 8.41 1.78 8.94
N ASN A 293 8.03 1.43 10.16
CA ASN A 293 7.23 0.25 10.46
C ASN A 293 5.76 0.66 10.64
N PRO A 294 4.87 0.29 9.70
CA PRO A 294 3.44 0.55 9.83
C PRO A 294 2.70 -0.49 10.68
N LEU A 295 3.40 -1.53 11.15
CA LEU A 295 2.82 -2.68 11.84
C LEU A 295 3.03 -2.61 13.36
N THR A 296 3.21 -1.40 13.89
CA THR A 296 3.29 -1.18 15.34
C THR A 296 1.92 -1.37 15.97
N GLY A 297 1.86 -1.98 17.15
CA GLY A 297 0.60 -2.14 17.90
C GLY A 297 0.02 -0.84 18.45
N THR A 298 0.68 0.31 18.25
CA THR A 298 0.24 1.62 18.77
C THR A 298 -0.59 2.43 17.79
N GLY A 299 -0.67 1.97 16.54
CA GLY A 299 -1.40 2.70 15.51
C GLY A 299 -0.59 3.76 14.77
N ASP A 300 0.50 4.17 15.34
CA ASP A 300 1.41 5.13 14.75
C ASP A 300 2.55 4.42 14.00
N LYS A 301 2.88 4.91 12.82
CA LYS A 301 4.09 4.45 12.12
C LYS A 301 5.33 4.89 12.89
N HIS A 302 6.26 3.97 13.13
CA HIS A 302 7.55 4.27 13.73
C HIS A 302 8.64 4.29 12.68
N VAL A 303 9.40 5.38 12.61
CA VAL A 303 10.58 5.47 11.78
C VAL A 303 11.75 4.83 12.51
N TYR A 304 12.19 3.67 12.04
CA TYR A 304 13.32 2.97 12.64
C TYR A 304 14.66 3.36 12.00
N LEU A 305 14.64 4.03 10.84
CA LEU A 305 15.86 4.46 10.15
C LEU A 305 15.65 5.81 9.45
N TRP A 306 16.49 6.78 9.80
CA TRP A 306 16.68 8.04 9.07
C TRP A 306 18.04 7.97 8.40
N GLY A 307 18.11 7.80 7.10
CA GLY A 307 19.33 7.60 6.35
C GLY A 307 19.74 8.81 5.52
N PHE A 308 21.04 9.10 5.50
CA PHE A 308 21.62 10.26 4.82
C PHE A 308 22.86 9.86 4.03
N LEU A 309 22.93 10.27 2.78
CA LEU A 309 24.15 10.20 1.98
C LEU A 309 24.76 11.59 1.98
N VAL A 310 25.86 11.74 2.73
CA VAL A 310 26.53 13.03 2.97
C VAL A 310 27.77 13.10 2.09
N PRO A 311 27.92 14.09 1.21
CA PRO A 311 29.14 14.26 0.45
C PRO A 311 30.27 14.77 1.35
N ASP A 312 31.31 13.99 1.56
CA ASP A 312 32.51 14.44 2.28
C ASP A 312 33.78 14.29 1.41
N TYR A 313 34.48 15.42 1.10
CA TYR A 313 35.77 15.50 0.43
C TYR A 313 36.01 14.49 -0.73
N GLY A 314 34.98 14.18 -1.51
CA GLY A 314 35.03 13.25 -2.64
C GLY A 314 34.76 11.78 -2.30
N GLN A 315 34.38 11.47 -1.08
CA GLN A 315 33.81 10.19 -0.66
C GLN A 315 32.42 10.43 -0.10
N ASP A 316 31.49 9.52 -0.43
CA ASP A 316 30.15 9.56 0.11
C ASP A 316 30.15 8.81 1.43
N ASP A 317 29.74 9.49 2.49
CA ASP A 317 29.56 8.89 3.80
C ASP A 317 28.05 8.66 4.03
N PHE A 318 27.68 7.43 4.38
CA PHE A 318 26.34 7.09 4.78
C PHE A 318 26.21 7.25 6.31
N GLU A 319 25.53 8.31 6.70
CA GLU A 319 25.19 8.59 8.10
C GLU A 319 23.73 8.18 8.36
N TYR A 320 23.40 7.79 9.59
CA TYR A 320 22.05 7.37 9.94
C TYR A 320 21.73 7.57 11.41
N VAL A 321 20.42 7.70 11.69
CA VAL A 321 19.82 7.53 13.01
C VAL A 321 19.01 6.24 12.99
N TRP A 322 19.20 5.39 13.98
CA TRP A 322 18.57 4.07 14.06
C TRP A 322 17.87 3.87 15.39
N THR A 323 16.71 3.20 15.36
CA THR A 323 15.92 2.83 16.53
C THR A 323 15.89 1.30 16.70
N ASP A 324 16.31 0.81 17.85
CA ASP A 324 16.32 -0.63 18.15
C ASP A 324 14.96 -1.14 18.66
N HIS A 325 14.12 -0.26 19.21
CA HIS A 325 12.80 -0.60 19.79
C HIS A 325 11.81 0.53 19.53
N ASP A 326 10.53 0.20 19.40
CA ASP A 326 9.46 1.18 19.19
C ASP A 326 9.36 2.21 20.34
N GLU A 327 9.74 1.81 21.54
CA GLU A 327 9.77 2.67 22.75
C GLU A 327 10.79 3.81 22.66
N ASP A 328 11.79 3.70 21.78
CA ASP A 328 12.84 4.69 21.56
C ASP A 328 12.49 5.72 20.46
N ASP A 329 11.25 5.73 19.97
CA ASP A 329 10.81 6.53 18.83
C ASP A 329 11.01 8.04 19.06
N GLU A 330 10.66 8.57 20.24
CA GLU A 330 10.89 9.99 20.59
C GLU A 330 12.38 10.32 20.63
N GLN A 331 13.20 9.44 21.19
CA GLN A 331 14.65 9.64 21.25
C GLN A 331 15.28 9.66 19.85
N SER A 332 14.83 8.78 18.97
CA SER A 332 15.24 8.75 17.56
C SER A 332 14.87 10.05 16.85
N TRP A 333 13.65 10.55 17.06
CA TRP A 333 13.22 11.83 16.55
C TRP A 333 14.12 12.99 17.00
N LEU A 334 14.47 13.06 18.31
CA LEU A 334 15.36 14.06 18.85
C LEU A 334 16.77 13.97 18.26
N GLN A 335 17.29 12.76 18.04
CA GLN A 335 18.57 12.52 17.38
C GLN A 335 18.54 13.00 15.92
N PHE A 336 17.45 12.70 15.19
CA PHE A 336 17.25 13.21 13.84
C PHE A 336 17.29 14.74 13.79
N LEU A 337 16.56 15.44 14.69
CA LEU A 337 16.58 16.91 14.75
C LEU A 337 17.98 17.46 15.06
N ALA A 338 18.71 16.81 15.96
CA ALA A 338 20.09 17.18 16.29
C ALA A 338 21.03 16.99 15.09
N GLN A 339 20.85 15.92 14.32
CA GLN A 339 21.61 15.66 13.10
C GLN A 339 21.36 16.74 12.01
N ILE A 340 20.10 17.13 11.84
CA ILE A 340 19.72 18.22 10.91
C ILE A 340 20.37 19.55 11.34
N GLU A 341 20.37 19.87 12.63
CA GLU A 341 21.03 21.09 13.11
C GLU A 341 22.55 21.07 12.93
N GLU A 342 23.18 19.90 13.03
CA GLU A 342 24.58 19.68 12.69
C GLU A 342 24.85 19.98 11.21
N TYR A 343 24.02 19.40 10.29
CA TYR A 343 24.15 19.64 8.86
C TYR A 343 23.91 21.11 8.50
N ARG A 344 22.91 21.76 9.09
CA ARG A 344 22.64 23.19 8.90
C ARG A 344 23.83 24.07 9.27
N ARG A 345 24.58 23.73 10.32
CA ARG A 345 25.78 24.46 10.73
C ARG A 345 26.97 24.17 9.82
N ARG A 346 27.11 22.93 9.34
CA ARG A 346 28.24 22.47 8.53
C ARG A 346 28.13 22.89 7.07
N TYR A 347 26.92 22.87 6.53
CA TYR A 347 26.67 23.07 5.10
C TYR A 347 25.82 24.31 4.82
N PRO A 348 26.41 25.42 4.36
CA PRO A 348 25.64 26.57 3.91
C PRO A 348 24.79 26.21 2.68
N ASN A 349 23.57 26.77 2.62
CA ASN A 349 22.58 26.43 1.58
C ASN A 349 22.32 24.91 1.48
N LEU A 350 22.08 24.29 2.65
CA LEU A 350 21.75 22.87 2.74
C LEU A 350 20.52 22.54 1.92
N ILE A 351 20.58 21.45 1.15
CA ILE A 351 19.47 20.84 0.42
C ILE A 351 19.37 19.39 0.89
N LEU A 352 18.25 19.06 1.51
CA LEU A 352 17.90 17.69 1.89
C LEU A 352 17.03 17.11 0.77
N ALA A 353 17.66 16.44 -0.17
CA ALA A 353 17.01 15.87 -1.32
C ALA A 353 16.38 14.52 -0.97
N HIS A 354 15.08 14.40 -1.20
CA HIS A 354 14.31 13.18 -1.01
C HIS A 354 13.45 12.90 -2.24
N TYR A 355 12.79 11.75 -2.26
CA TYR A 355 11.94 11.37 -3.38
C TYR A 355 10.51 11.13 -2.93
N SER A 356 9.58 11.95 -3.38
CA SER A 356 8.17 11.99 -3.01
C SER A 356 7.85 12.86 -1.78
N SER A 357 6.58 12.85 -1.37
CA SER A 357 6.12 13.64 -0.22
C SER A 357 6.21 12.90 1.12
N HIS A 358 6.74 11.68 1.12
CA HIS A 358 6.71 10.80 2.29
C HIS A 358 7.48 11.40 3.46
N GLU A 359 8.74 11.79 3.25
CA GLU A 359 9.64 12.32 4.27
C GLU A 359 9.09 13.60 4.90
N ARG A 360 8.62 14.54 4.05
CA ARG A 360 8.00 15.78 4.54
C ARG A 360 6.73 15.52 5.36
N THR A 361 5.93 14.55 4.94
CA THR A 361 4.69 14.16 5.65
C THR A 361 5.02 13.52 6.98
N THR A 362 6.00 12.64 7.02
CA THR A 362 6.46 11.97 8.24
C THR A 362 7.01 12.97 9.26
N ILE A 363 7.89 13.90 8.84
CA ILE A 363 8.40 14.97 9.69
C ILE A 363 7.25 15.79 10.30
N ARG A 364 6.22 16.13 9.53
CA ARG A 364 5.04 16.85 10.04
C ARG A 364 4.25 16.01 11.05
N THR A 365 4.11 14.72 10.82
CA THR A 365 3.41 13.79 11.72
C THR A 365 4.17 13.69 13.05
N TYR A 366 5.50 13.54 13.01
CA TYR A 366 6.35 13.49 14.19
C TYR A 366 6.34 14.79 14.99
N ALA A 367 6.38 15.94 14.31
CA ALA A 367 6.26 17.23 14.97
C ALA A 367 4.96 17.36 15.78
N LYS A 368 3.84 16.88 15.24
CA LYS A 368 2.55 16.87 15.94
C LYS A 368 2.51 15.83 17.07
N ARG A 369 3.04 14.62 16.83
CA ARG A 369 3.06 13.54 17.82
C ARG A 369 3.74 13.94 19.11
N TYR A 370 4.82 14.72 19.02
CA TYR A 370 5.66 15.12 20.13
C TYR A 370 5.49 16.59 20.53
N ASP A 371 4.44 17.27 20.09
CA ASP A 371 4.17 18.69 20.37
C ASP A 371 5.38 19.61 20.06
N MET A 372 6.04 19.36 18.91
CA MET A 372 7.29 20.05 18.51
C MET A 372 7.10 20.94 17.25
N GLU A 373 5.89 21.33 16.88
CA GLU A 373 5.65 22.17 15.71
C GLU A 373 6.38 23.53 15.78
N ASP A 374 6.57 24.06 16.99
CA ASP A 374 7.30 25.30 17.23
C ASP A 374 8.83 25.11 17.45
N ASN A 375 9.33 23.88 17.37
CA ASN A 375 10.77 23.63 17.49
C ASN A 375 11.52 24.31 16.33
N PRO A 376 12.62 25.07 16.57
CA PRO A 376 13.31 25.83 15.53
C PRO A 376 13.80 25.00 14.34
N THR A 377 14.22 23.75 14.58
CA THR A 377 14.66 22.82 13.52
C THR A 377 13.46 22.31 12.71
N VAL A 378 12.31 22.04 13.35
CA VAL A 378 11.07 21.67 12.67
C VAL A 378 10.55 22.83 11.82
N VAL A 379 10.54 24.05 12.37
CA VAL A 379 10.15 25.28 11.63
C VAL A 379 11.09 25.48 10.42
N TYR A 380 12.39 25.24 10.56
CA TYR A 380 13.33 25.28 9.45
C TYR A 380 13.03 24.20 8.40
N LEU A 381 12.73 22.95 8.80
CA LEU A 381 12.43 21.84 7.90
C LEU A 381 11.11 22.03 7.12
N LEU A 382 10.09 22.62 7.73
CA LEU A 382 8.73 22.68 7.16
C LEU A 382 8.30 24.07 6.70
N GLY A 383 9.06 25.12 7.03
CA GLY A 383 8.77 26.53 6.72
C GLY A 383 9.06 26.92 5.27
N ASP A 384 9.04 28.24 5.01
CA ASP A 384 9.21 28.81 3.66
C ASP A 384 10.66 28.63 3.12
N GLU A 385 11.64 28.64 3.99
CA GLU A 385 13.06 28.41 3.65
C GLU A 385 13.48 26.93 3.87
N SER A 386 12.55 26.01 3.69
CA SER A 386 12.78 24.58 3.91
C SER A 386 13.93 24.05 3.06
N PRO A 387 14.87 23.32 3.66
CA PRO A 387 15.92 22.63 2.91
C PRO A 387 15.41 21.37 2.20
N LEU A 388 14.20 20.88 2.54
CA LEU A 388 13.62 19.68 1.95
C LEU A 388 13.27 19.92 0.48
N PHE A 389 13.89 19.12 -0.40
CA PHE A 389 13.69 19.20 -1.84
C PHE A 389 13.19 17.85 -2.39
N ASP A 390 11.92 17.82 -2.78
CA ASP A 390 11.31 16.65 -3.41
C ASP A 390 11.75 16.52 -4.87
N LEU A 391 12.68 15.60 -5.15
CA LEU A 391 13.24 15.39 -6.48
C LEU A 391 12.24 14.81 -7.49
N GLN A 392 11.13 14.23 -7.01
CA GLN A 392 10.04 13.78 -7.88
C GLN A 392 9.35 14.95 -8.60
N ARG A 393 9.23 16.12 -7.95
CA ARG A 393 8.54 17.28 -8.49
C ARG A 393 9.11 17.77 -9.82
N PRO A 394 10.41 18.11 -9.94
CA PRO A 394 10.98 18.52 -11.22
C PRO A 394 10.84 17.44 -12.31
N VAL A 395 10.90 16.15 -11.96
CA VAL A 395 10.64 15.07 -12.92
C VAL A 395 9.20 15.14 -13.42
N LEU A 396 8.23 15.20 -12.50
CA LEU A 396 6.80 15.26 -12.83
C LEU A 396 6.43 16.52 -13.64
N ASP A 397 7.02 17.65 -13.32
CA ASP A 397 6.67 18.92 -13.94
C ASP A 397 7.33 19.09 -15.31
N SER A 398 8.53 18.55 -15.49
CA SER A 398 9.36 18.86 -16.66
C SER A 398 9.52 17.71 -17.66
N LEU A 399 9.30 16.46 -17.26
CA LEU A 399 9.62 15.31 -18.10
C LEU A 399 8.41 14.41 -18.38
N VAL A 400 8.48 13.72 -19.54
CA VAL A 400 7.65 12.56 -19.86
C VAL A 400 8.60 11.40 -20.13
N LEU A 401 8.44 10.33 -19.36
CA LEU A 401 9.30 9.14 -19.38
C LEU A 401 8.54 7.93 -19.95
N PRO A 402 9.23 6.96 -20.57
CA PRO A 402 8.65 5.76 -21.15
C PRO A 402 8.23 4.72 -20.10
N LEU A 403 7.59 5.17 -19.01
CA LEU A 403 7.32 4.37 -17.83
C LEU A 403 5.82 4.34 -17.50
N GLN A 404 5.39 3.25 -16.86
CA GLN A 404 4.03 3.09 -16.34
C GLN A 404 3.85 3.77 -14.97
N GLY A 405 4.94 3.96 -14.23
CA GLY A 405 5.00 4.64 -12.93
C GLY A 405 6.25 5.51 -12.84
N TYR A 406 6.20 6.52 -11.96
CA TYR A 406 7.30 7.44 -11.73
C TYR A 406 7.78 7.34 -10.28
N GLY A 407 7.83 6.11 -9.76
CA GLY A 407 8.52 5.81 -8.51
C GLY A 407 10.04 5.86 -8.69
N LEU A 408 10.79 6.05 -7.61
CA LEU A 408 12.27 6.08 -7.66
C LEU A 408 12.82 4.82 -8.36
N LYS A 409 12.34 3.64 -7.96
CA LYS A 409 12.77 2.37 -8.55
C LYS A 409 12.36 2.21 -10.02
N ASP A 410 11.19 2.75 -10.42
CA ASP A 410 10.77 2.69 -11.82
C ASP A 410 11.72 3.47 -12.74
N ILE A 411 12.18 4.64 -12.29
CA ILE A 411 13.10 5.49 -13.05
C ILE A 411 14.53 4.96 -12.97
N CYS A 412 14.98 4.63 -11.76
CA CYS A 412 16.38 4.33 -11.53
C CYS A 412 16.79 2.94 -12.02
N LYS A 413 15.89 1.94 -12.02
CA LYS A 413 16.17 0.60 -12.57
C LYS A 413 16.15 0.54 -14.11
N HIS A 414 15.53 1.54 -14.77
CA HIS A 414 15.40 1.52 -16.22
C HIS A 414 16.75 1.72 -16.91
N GLU A 415 17.14 0.80 -17.81
CA GLU A 415 18.47 0.74 -18.44
C GLU A 415 18.82 1.98 -19.28
N ASP A 416 17.83 2.59 -19.95
CA ASP A 416 18.02 3.78 -20.79
C ASP A 416 17.89 5.10 -20.02
N LEU A 417 17.62 5.06 -18.70
CA LEU A 417 17.51 6.25 -17.86
C LEU A 417 18.69 6.34 -16.89
N VAL A 418 18.47 6.06 -15.62
CA VAL A 418 19.51 6.16 -14.58
C VAL A 418 20.40 4.90 -14.52
N ASN A 419 19.81 3.74 -14.80
CA ASN A 419 20.47 2.42 -14.81
C ASN A 419 21.21 2.11 -13.50
N PHE A 420 20.54 2.30 -12.39
CA PHE A 420 21.05 1.96 -11.06
C PHE A 420 20.50 0.61 -10.61
N GLN A 421 21.36 -0.23 -10.04
CA GLN A 421 20.99 -1.56 -9.53
C GLN A 421 21.14 -1.58 -8.01
N TRP A 422 20.08 -1.99 -7.33
CA TRP A 422 20.10 -2.29 -5.89
C TRP A 422 20.84 -3.58 -5.63
N ARG A 423 21.43 -3.74 -4.45
CA ARG A 423 22.15 -4.96 -4.02
C ARG A 423 21.23 -6.18 -4.03
N ASP A 424 19.99 -5.99 -3.68
CA ASP A 424 18.95 -7.00 -3.73
C ASP A 424 17.88 -6.58 -4.74
N GLU A 425 17.80 -7.32 -5.86
CA GLU A 425 16.89 -7.01 -6.97
C GLU A 425 15.42 -7.18 -6.60
N ASP A 426 15.10 -8.09 -5.65
CA ASP A 426 13.74 -8.43 -5.25
C ASP A 426 13.21 -7.57 -4.09
N SER A 427 14.04 -6.73 -3.48
CA SER A 427 13.66 -5.88 -2.37
C SER A 427 12.63 -4.81 -2.80
N GLY A 428 11.36 -5.06 -2.52
CA GLY A 428 10.28 -4.08 -2.58
C GLY A 428 10.30 -3.12 -1.38
N SER A 429 9.48 -2.07 -1.38
CA SER A 429 9.34 -1.12 -0.26
C SER A 429 8.89 -1.79 1.06
N GLN A 430 8.34 -2.98 0.99
CA GLN A 430 7.88 -3.76 2.16
C GLN A 430 8.97 -4.70 2.72
N TRP A 431 10.04 -4.92 1.96
CA TRP A 431 11.13 -5.80 2.38
C TRP A 431 11.80 -5.32 3.67
N SER A 432 12.12 -4.03 3.76
CA SER A 432 12.75 -3.46 4.96
C SER A 432 11.87 -3.60 6.20
N VAL A 433 10.55 -3.50 6.06
CA VAL A 433 9.57 -3.73 7.14
C VAL A 433 9.65 -5.19 7.64
N VAL A 434 9.70 -6.16 6.73
CA VAL A 434 9.83 -7.58 7.08
C VAL A 434 11.14 -7.82 7.83
N GLN A 435 12.27 -7.31 7.32
CA GLN A 435 13.56 -7.48 7.97
C GLN A 435 13.61 -6.79 9.33
N PHE A 436 12.98 -5.62 9.49
CA PHE A 436 12.93 -4.95 10.78
C PHE A 436 12.09 -5.72 11.81
N ASN A 437 10.95 -6.29 11.41
CA ASN A 437 10.17 -7.14 12.32
C ASN A 437 10.92 -8.43 12.69
N ARG A 438 11.67 -9.03 11.75
CA ARG A 438 12.60 -10.14 12.05
C ARG A 438 13.70 -9.69 13.02
N PHE A 439 14.26 -8.49 12.83
CA PHE A 439 15.26 -7.89 13.72
C PHE A 439 14.70 -7.72 15.15
N LEU A 440 13.46 -7.25 15.30
CA LEU A 440 12.81 -7.09 16.63
C LEU A 440 12.60 -8.43 17.33
N ALA A 441 12.24 -9.48 16.59
CA ALA A 441 11.98 -10.82 17.13
C ALA A 441 13.27 -11.63 17.39
N GLU A 442 14.42 -11.24 16.79
CA GLU A 442 15.66 -12.01 16.86
C GLU A 442 16.39 -11.84 18.21
N SER A 443 16.73 -12.92 18.85
CA SER A 443 17.47 -12.96 20.10
C SER A 443 18.99 -13.19 19.96
N ASP A 444 19.43 -13.77 18.81
CA ASP A 444 20.86 -13.94 18.52
C ASP A 444 21.50 -12.60 18.11
N PRO A 445 22.50 -12.10 18.88
CA PRO A 445 23.11 -10.82 18.57
C PRO A 445 23.81 -10.75 17.19
N GLN A 446 24.30 -11.89 16.68
CA GLN A 446 25.00 -11.93 15.38
C GLN A 446 23.99 -11.85 14.24
N LEU A 447 22.90 -12.61 14.32
CA LEU A 447 21.81 -12.54 13.34
C LEU A 447 21.13 -11.19 13.36
N ARG A 448 20.88 -10.62 14.54
CA ARG A 448 20.34 -9.26 14.70
C ARG A 448 21.24 -8.20 14.06
N ALA A 449 22.57 -8.30 14.23
CA ALA A 449 23.52 -7.39 13.59
C ALA A 449 23.54 -7.56 12.06
N SER A 450 23.38 -8.78 11.54
CA SER A 450 23.26 -9.04 10.09
C SER A 450 22.01 -8.38 9.51
N LEU A 451 20.84 -8.58 10.11
CA LEU A 451 19.58 -7.97 9.69
C LEU A 451 19.67 -6.43 9.67
N LYS A 452 20.22 -5.84 10.73
CA LYS A 452 20.48 -4.39 10.76
C LYS A 452 21.38 -3.93 9.60
N SER A 453 22.46 -4.66 9.34
CA SER A 453 23.39 -4.34 8.25
C SER A 453 22.72 -4.41 6.88
N GLU A 454 21.84 -5.37 6.67
CA GLU A 454 21.07 -5.52 5.43
C GLU A 454 20.10 -4.35 5.23
N ILE A 455 19.35 -3.96 6.26
CA ILE A 455 18.44 -2.81 6.23
C ILE A 455 19.20 -1.51 5.95
N LEU A 456 20.34 -1.29 6.64
CA LEU A 456 21.20 -0.13 6.39
C LEU A 456 21.74 -0.11 4.95
N GLY A 457 22.10 -1.30 4.43
CA GLY A 457 22.52 -1.46 3.04
C GLY A 457 21.42 -1.10 2.05
N TYR A 458 20.20 -1.52 2.31
CA TYR A 458 19.03 -1.23 1.49
C TYR A 458 18.75 0.29 1.44
N ASN A 459 18.64 0.95 2.59
CA ASN A 459 18.39 2.40 2.64
C ASN A 459 19.55 3.20 2.01
N ARG A 460 20.80 2.74 2.19
CA ARG A 460 21.95 3.34 1.49
C ARG A 460 21.81 3.27 -0.03
N ASP A 461 21.25 2.18 -0.56
CA ASP A 461 20.99 2.06 -2.00
C ASP A 461 19.88 3.04 -2.44
N ASP A 462 18.81 3.26 -1.63
CA ASP A 462 17.74 4.20 -1.94
C ASP A 462 18.23 5.66 -1.97
N VAL A 463 19.04 6.10 -1.00
CA VAL A 463 19.64 7.45 -1.03
C VAL A 463 20.68 7.59 -2.15
N THR A 464 21.40 6.50 -2.50
CA THR A 464 22.32 6.49 -3.64
C THR A 464 21.56 6.59 -4.96
N ALA A 465 20.44 5.89 -5.11
CA ALA A 465 19.57 5.97 -6.28
C ALA A 465 19.02 7.39 -6.47
N THR A 466 18.60 8.05 -5.37
CA THR A 466 18.14 9.44 -5.37
C THR A 466 19.25 10.39 -5.86
N ARG A 467 20.50 10.17 -5.43
CA ARG A 467 21.65 10.91 -5.94
C ARG A 467 21.92 10.64 -7.43
N ARG A 468 21.87 9.38 -7.86
CA ARG A 468 22.06 9.03 -9.27
C ARG A 468 21.01 9.66 -10.16
N LEU A 469 19.78 9.76 -9.68
CA LEU A 469 18.71 10.47 -10.37
C LEU A 469 19.03 11.97 -10.49
N GLU A 470 19.49 12.63 -9.42
CA GLU A 470 19.91 14.04 -9.47
C GLU A 470 21.02 14.23 -10.52
N GLU A 471 22.07 13.41 -10.49
CA GLU A 471 23.18 13.46 -11.43
C GLU A 471 22.69 13.30 -12.88
N TRP A 472 21.81 12.34 -13.14
CA TRP A 472 21.21 12.09 -14.45
C TRP A 472 20.37 13.28 -14.93
N LEU A 473 19.58 13.90 -14.05
CA LEU A 473 18.80 15.10 -14.37
C LEU A 473 19.69 16.28 -14.76
N ARG A 474 20.78 16.52 -14.00
CA ARG A 474 21.74 17.58 -14.30
C ARG A 474 22.44 17.38 -15.63
N GLN A 475 22.88 16.16 -15.90
CA GLN A 475 23.65 15.84 -17.13
C GLN A 475 22.79 15.94 -18.39
N ASN A 476 21.51 15.55 -18.32
CA ASN A 476 20.69 15.38 -19.52
C ASN A 476 19.71 16.53 -19.77
N PHE A 477 19.29 17.27 -18.73
CA PHE A 477 18.18 18.24 -18.87
C PHE A 477 18.47 19.65 -18.35
N MET A 478 19.58 19.85 -17.64
CA MET A 478 20.03 21.18 -17.28
C MET A 478 21.02 21.67 -18.34
N ARG A 479 20.69 22.75 -19.00
CA ARG A 479 21.66 23.41 -19.91
C ARG A 479 22.71 24.10 -19.05
N SER A 480 24.01 23.78 -19.33
CA SER A 480 25.16 24.50 -18.82
C SER A 480 25.14 25.97 -19.28
#